data_3e6bdd2891898058ec87dd5a35e5c412
#
_entry.id   3e6bdd2891898058ec87dd5a35e5c412
#
_cell.length_a   1.000
_cell.length_b   1.000
_cell.length_c   1.000
_cell.angle_alpha   90.00
_cell.angle_beta   90.00
_cell.angle_gamma   90.00
#
_symmetry.space_group_name_H-M   'P 1'
#
loop_
_entity.id
_entity.type
_entity.pdbx_description
1 polymer ?
#
loop_
_entity_poly.entity_id
_entity_poly.type
_entity_poly.pdbx_seq_one_letter_code
_entity_poly.pdbx_strand_id
1 'polypeptide(L)'
;GLQRTGRQVSLPLYFTNLGELETKLKNFSFRVKKEDCLDLPEKIYTKRYVDLKGDQLTVYDNLKRYARAVFEDEEATYTNKLTEILKLHQVCCGYFVSDEGLKREITNPKLEELLNVIEESDGKIIIWANYIFNIEKIINLLKEKFGEESTVAIYGQVGVEDRKKAVDDFQNNSNVRFFVGNPTTGGYGLNLTEAKTVVYFSNNYNLEVRQQSEDRAHRIGQKNNVTYVDIVTKGTIDEFILKSLKKKLQISAQTLGEEVLEFL
;
A
#
# COMPACT_ATOMS: atom_id res chain seq x y z
N GLY A 1 37.18 11.54 22.35
CA GLY A 1 36.87 10.53 21.32
C GLY A 1 35.75 9.64 21.80
N LEU A 2 34.51 9.88 21.30
CA LEU A 2 33.36 8.99 21.56
C LEU A 2 33.41 7.86 20.52
N GLN A 3 33.72 6.65 20.98
CA GLN A 3 33.57 5.44 20.19
C GLN A 3 32.06 5.18 19.97
N ARG A 4 31.60 5.33 18.74
CA ARG A 4 30.30 4.83 18.31
C ARG A 4 30.37 3.31 18.17
N THR A 5 29.81 2.59 19.13
CA THR A 5 29.58 1.15 19.00
C THR A 5 28.49 0.95 17.92
N GLY A 6 28.92 0.62 16.71
CA GLY A 6 28.02 0.20 15.64
C GLY A 6 27.36 -1.14 16.01
N ARG A 7 26.09 -1.14 16.42
CA ARG A 7 25.30 -2.37 16.49
C ARG A 7 25.09 -2.87 15.06
N GLN A 8 25.75 -3.95 14.70
CA GLN A 8 25.36 -4.72 13.51
C GLN A 8 23.94 -5.27 13.73
N VAL A 9 22.99 -4.74 13.01
CA VAL A 9 21.64 -5.31 12.96
C VAL A 9 21.65 -6.37 11.86
N SER A 10 21.78 -7.64 12.26
CA SER A 10 21.57 -8.75 11.33
C SER A 10 20.08 -8.97 11.13
N LEU A 11 19.61 -8.82 9.88
CA LEU A 11 18.25 -9.21 9.53
C LEU A 11 18.21 -10.72 9.29
N PRO A 12 17.24 -11.45 9.86
CA PRO A 12 17.12 -12.87 9.62
C PRO A 12 16.78 -13.14 8.15
N LEU A 13 17.58 -13.99 7.51
CA LEU A 13 17.36 -14.44 6.13
C LEU A 13 16.21 -15.45 6.02
N TYR A 14 15.98 -16.21 7.08
CA TYR A 14 14.90 -17.19 7.20
C TYR A 14 14.56 -17.45 8.67
N PHE A 15 13.40 -18.00 8.91
CA PHE A 15 12.94 -18.40 10.22
C PHE A 15 12.94 -19.92 10.32
N THR A 16 13.41 -20.46 11.44
CA THR A 16 13.43 -21.90 11.77
C THR A 16 12.54 -22.14 12.97
N ASN A 17 12.14 -23.41 13.16
CA ASN A 17 11.36 -23.86 14.32
C ASN A 17 9.99 -23.19 14.49
N LEU A 18 9.35 -22.79 13.39
CA LEU A 18 8.02 -22.17 13.43
C LEU A 18 6.97 -23.07 14.09
N GLY A 19 7.05 -24.41 13.91
CA GLY A 19 6.15 -25.37 14.58
C GLY A 19 6.33 -25.42 16.10
N GLU A 20 7.56 -25.24 16.60
CA GLU A 20 7.79 -25.14 18.05
C GLU A 20 7.21 -23.84 18.62
N LEU A 21 7.35 -22.74 17.89
CA LEU A 21 6.77 -21.46 18.25
C LEU A 21 5.23 -21.54 18.27
N GLU A 22 4.62 -22.14 17.26
CA GLU A 22 3.17 -22.40 17.19
C GLU A 22 2.67 -23.19 18.42
N THR A 23 3.37 -24.29 18.74
CA THR A 23 3.01 -25.13 19.91
C THR A 23 3.09 -24.34 21.21
N LYS A 24 4.14 -23.53 21.39
CA LYS A 24 4.27 -22.66 22.56
C LYS A 24 3.18 -21.61 22.64
N LEU A 25 2.84 -20.96 21.51
CA LEU A 25 1.79 -19.94 21.47
C LEU A 25 0.41 -20.52 21.81
N LYS A 26 0.04 -21.70 21.32
CA LYS A 26 -1.25 -22.36 21.61
C LYS A 26 -1.52 -22.56 23.10
N ASN A 27 -0.47 -22.69 23.93
CA ASN A 27 -0.62 -22.97 25.35
C ASN A 27 -1.07 -21.75 26.18
N PHE A 28 -0.89 -20.52 25.68
CA PHE A 28 -1.20 -19.28 26.42
C PHE A 28 -1.85 -18.18 25.57
N SER A 29 -2.23 -18.48 24.34
CA SER A 29 -2.95 -17.54 23.48
C SER A 29 -4.27 -18.14 23.01
N PHE A 30 -5.33 -17.33 23.05
CA PHE A 30 -6.59 -17.61 22.40
C PHE A 30 -6.77 -16.62 21.25
N ARG A 31 -7.05 -17.12 20.06
CA ARG A 31 -7.27 -16.31 18.88
C ARG A 31 -8.61 -16.67 18.23
N VAL A 32 -9.34 -15.64 17.84
CA VAL A 32 -10.57 -15.76 17.09
C VAL A 32 -10.36 -15.06 15.74
N LYS A 33 -10.62 -15.77 14.67
CA LYS A 33 -10.57 -15.19 13.32
C LYS A 33 -11.89 -14.49 13.00
N LYS A 34 -11.82 -13.45 12.17
CA LYS A 34 -13.03 -12.74 11.70
C LYS A 34 -13.98 -13.68 10.97
N GLU A 35 -13.46 -14.55 10.11
CA GLU A 35 -14.19 -15.53 9.32
C GLU A 35 -14.94 -16.58 10.17
N ASP A 36 -14.45 -16.86 11.40
CA ASP A 36 -15.10 -17.80 12.33
C ASP A 36 -16.28 -17.17 13.08
N CYS A 37 -16.34 -15.84 13.14
CA CYS A 37 -17.29 -15.12 14.00
C CYS A 37 -18.18 -14.13 13.25
N LEU A 38 -17.86 -13.80 12.02
CA LEU A 38 -18.55 -12.81 11.23
C LEU A 38 -18.89 -13.38 9.85
N ASP A 39 -20.16 -13.28 9.48
CA ASP A 39 -20.61 -13.52 8.12
C ASP A 39 -20.33 -12.26 7.28
N LEU A 40 -19.13 -12.20 6.71
CA LEU A 40 -18.70 -11.09 5.86
C LEU A 40 -18.64 -11.54 4.40
N PRO A 41 -18.98 -10.65 3.45
CA PRO A 41 -18.83 -10.91 2.02
C PRO A 41 -17.39 -11.24 1.65
N GLU A 42 -17.18 -11.81 0.46
CA GLU A 42 -15.86 -12.22 -0.01
C GLU A 42 -14.93 -11.03 -0.29
N LYS A 43 -13.62 -11.25 -0.11
CA LYS A 43 -12.56 -10.39 -0.61
C LYS A 43 -12.09 -10.93 -1.96
N ILE A 44 -12.12 -10.10 -2.98
CA ILE A 44 -11.65 -10.44 -4.33
C ILE A 44 -10.36 -9.67 -4.59
N TYR A 45 -9.28 -10.37 -4.98
CA TYR A 45 -7.99 -9.73 -5.25
C TYR A 45 -7.64 -9.81 -6.73
N THR A 46 -7.21 -8.67 -7.28
CA THR A 46 -6.77 -8.57 -8.68
C THR A 46 -5.57 -7.63 -8.81
N LYS A 47 -4.82 -7.80 -9.90
CA LYS A 47 -3.67 -6.96 -10.23
C LYS A 47 -3.85 -6.34 -11.60
N ARG A 48 -3.52 -5.07 -11.70
CA ARG A 48 -3.44 -4.33 -12.96
C ARG A 48 -1.99 -3.99 -13.23
N TYR A 49 -1.49 -4.46 -14.34
CA TYR A 49 -0.09 -4.25 -14.69
C TYR A 49 0.05 -3.11 -15.69
N VAL A 50 1.00 -2.22 -15.42
CA VAL A 50 1.42 -1.15 -16.33
C VAL A 50 2.89 -1.30 -16.65
N ASP A 51 3.29 -0.88 -17.85
CA ASP A 51 4.68 -0.82 -18.26
C ASP A 51 5.27 0.58 -18.01
N LEU A 52 6.57 0.62 -17.71
CA LEU A 52 7.30 1.91 -17.70
C LEU A 52 7.24 2.54 -19.10
N LYS A 53 6.93 3.85 -19.18
CA LYS A 53 6.83 4.56 -20.45
C LYS A 53 7.64 5.87 -20.44
N GLY A 54 8.09 6.28 -21.63
CA GLY A 54 8.71 7.59 -21.84
C GLY A 54 9.94 7.86 -20.96
N ASP A 55 9.96 9.03 -20.35
CA ASP A 55 11.02 9.48 -19.44
C ASP A 55 11.08 8.66 -18.14
N GLN A 56 9.93 8.09 -17.68
CA GLN A 56 9.89 7.19 -16.52
C GLN A 56 10.80 5.98 -16.72
N LEU A 57 10.77 5.35 -17.90
CA LEU A 57 11.63 4.20 -18.23
C LEU A 57 13.10 4.57 -18.12
N THR A 58 13.48 5.69 -18.75
CA THR A 58 14.87 6.16 -18.74
C THR A 58 15.38 6.45 -17.33
N VAL A 59 14.56 7.16 -16.52
CA VAL A 59 14.91 7.49 -15.13
C VAL A 59 15.02 6.22 -14.30
N TYR A 60 14.07 5.29 -14.45
CA TYR A 60 14.07 4.03 -13.71
C TYR A 60 15.33 3.19 -14.00
N ASP A 61 15.69 3.03 -15.27
CA ASP A 61 16.85 2.23 -15.68
C ASP A 61 18.18 2.84 -15.22
N ASN A 62 18.27 4.16 -15.20
CA ASN A 62 19.45 4.85 -14.68
C ASN A 62 19.58 4.66 -13.17
N LEU A 63 18.49 4.86 -12.41
CA LEU A 63 18.47 4.63 -10.95
C LEU A 63 18.70 3.17 -10.60
N LYS A 64 18.15 2.23 -11.36
CA LYS A 64 18.36 0.79 -11.15
C LYS A 64 19.81 0.38 -11.30
N ARG A 65 20.53 0.94 -12.28
CA ARG A 65 21.98 0.71 -12.46
C ARG A 65 22.78 1.28 -11.27
N TYR A 66 22.47 2.48 -10.85
CA TYR A 66 23.08 3.10 -9.69
C TYR A 66 22.78 2.33 -8.39
N ALA A 67 21.53 1.98 -8.16
CA ALA A 67 21.11 1.18 -7.01
C ALA A 67 21.85 -0.16 -6.94
N ARG A 68 22.04 -0.84 -8.10
CA ARG A 68 22.80 -2.07 -8.17
C ARG A 68 24.25 -1.88 -7.69
N ALA A 69 24.94 -0.84 -8.14
CA ALA A 69 26.29 -0.51 -7.69
C ALA A 69 26.33 -0.27 -6.17
N VAL A 70 25.36 0.47 -5.62
CA VAL A 70 25.26 0.71 -4.16
C VAL A 70 24.99 -0.60 -3.39
N PHE A 71 24.21 -1.54 -3.95
CA PHE A 71 23.94 -2.83 -3.31
C PHE A 71 25.16 -3.78 -3.34
N GLU A 72 25.97 -3.71 -4.39
CA GLU A 72 27.21 -4.49 -4.54
C GLU A 72 28.38 -3.91 -3.72
N ASP A 73 28.29 -2.64 -3.30
CA ASP A 73 29.28 -2.00 -2.44
C ASP A 73 29.13 -2.50 -0.98
N GLU A 74 30.16 -3.18 -0.49
CA GLU A 74 30.21 -3.70 0.89
C GLU A 74 30.29 -2.59 1.94
N GLU A 75 30.82 -1.41 1.59
CA GLU A 75 30.92 -0.25 2.47
C GLU A 75 29.62 0.56 2.52
N ALA A 76 28.69 0.35 1.58
CA ALA A 76 27.43 1.06 1.54
C ALA A 76 26.55 0.76 2.77
N THR A 77 26.13 1.82 3.44
CA THR A 77 25.29 1.71 4.63
C THR A 77 23.88 1.20 4.29
N TYR A 78 23.21 0.59 5.26
CA TYR A 78 21.81 0.19 5.13
C TYR A 78 20.90 1.35 4.72
N THR A 79 21.16 2.56 5.25
CA THR A 79 20.44 3.78 4.90
C THR A 79 20.55 4.11 3.41
N ASN A 80 21.75 3.98 2.82
CA ASN A 80 21.97 4.23 1.39
C ASN A 80 21.17 3.24 0.55
N LYS A 81 21.19 1.96 0.91
CA LYS A 81 20.41 0.91 0.21
C LYS A 81 18.90 1.16 0.29
N LEU A 82 18.37 1.57 1.44
CA LEU A 82 16.95 1.94 1.59
C LEU A 82 16.60 3.17 0.76
N THR A 83 17.45 4.17 0.71
CA THR A 83 17.22 5.38 -0.07
C THR A 83 17.05 5.06 -1.56
N GLU A 84 17.88 4.16 -2.10
CA GLU A 84 17.76 3.76 -3.51
C GLU A 84 16.45 2.99 -3.80
N ILE A 85 16.02 2.12 -2.88
CA ILE A 85 14.71 1.46 -2.97
C ILE A 85 13.57 2.48 -3.00
N LEU A 86 13.62 3.49 -2.13
CA LEU A 86 12.61 4.56 -2.11
C LEU A 86 12.59 5.38 -3.40
N LYS A 87 13.76 5.74 -3.94
CA LYS A 87 13.86 6.46 -5.23
C LYS A 87 13.25 5.64 -6.37
N LEU A 88 13.56 4.35 -6.48
CA LEU A 88 12.99 3.45 -7.47
C LEU A 88 11.45 3.38 -7.35
N HIS A 89 10.93 3.29 -6.14
CA HIS A 89 9.48 3.24 -5.90
C HIS A 89 8.79 4.57 -6.23
N GLN A 90 9.42 5.72 -5.94
CA GLN A 90 8.91 7.03 -6.34
C GLN A 90 8.80 7.14 -7.87
N VAL A 91 9.78 6.65 -8.61
CA VAL A 91 9.74 6.63 -10.08
C VAL A 91 8.59 5.76 -10.58
N CYS A 92 8.33 4.58 -10.00
CA CYS A 92 7.15 3.78 -10.33
C CYS A 92 5.83 4.54 -10.08
N CYS A 93 5.86 5.52 -9.18
CA CYS A 93 4.72 6.38 -8.86
C CYS A 93 4.68 7.70 -9.67
N GLY A 94 5.52 7.83 -10.70
CA GLY A 94 5.48 8.95 -11.66
C GLY A 94 6.18 10.23 -11.22
N TYR A 95 7.12 10.15 -10.28
CA TYR A 95 7.95 11.30 -9.90
C TYR A 95 9.28 10.84 -9.32
N PHE A 96 10.23 11.73 -9.22
CA PHE A 96 11.45 11.51 -8.46
C PHE A 96 11.86 12.80 -7.72
N VAL A 97 12.70 12.62 -6.71
CA VAL A 97 13.27 13.73 -5.93
C VAL A 97 14.74 13.81 -6.27
N SER A 98 15.19 14.98 -6.77
CA SER A 98 16.61 15.22 -7.03
C SER A 98 17.40 15.29 -5.72
N ASP A 99 18.73 15.25 -5.81
CA ASP A 99 19.60 15.38 -4.63
C ASP A 99 19.47 16.76 -3.95
N GLU A 100 18.99 17.76 -4.69
CA GLU A 100 18.66 19.10 -4.19
C GLU A 100 17.26 19.16 -3.53
N GLY A 101 16.54 18.06 -3.46
CA GLY A 101 15.20 17.97 -2.88
C GLY A 101 14.06 18.42 -3.80
N LEU A 102 14.34 18.74 -5.06
CA LEU A 102 13.32 19.14 -6.02
C LEU A 102 12.54 17.92 -6.53
N LYS A 103 11.22 18.01 -6.41
CA LYS A 103 10.32 16.99 -6.98
C LYS A 103 10.11 17.27 -8.46
N ARG A 104 10.35 16.27 -9.29
CA ARG A 104 10.08 16.31 -10.74
C ARG A 104 9.05 15.26 -11.09
N GLU A 105 7.99 15.70 -11.73
CA GLU A 105 6.98 14.84 -12.31
C GLU A 105 7.51 14.23 -13.61
N ILE A 106 7.21 12.95 -13.80
CA ILE A 106 7.53 12.18 -15.01
C ILE A 106 6.29 11.42 -15.47
N THR A 107 6.35 10.80 -16.63
CA THR A 107 5.27 9.96 -17.16
C THR A 107 4.76 8.98 -16.09
N ASN A 108 3.43 8.86 -15.94
CA ASN A 108 2.80 8.03 -14.92
C ASN A 108 1.66 7.19 -15.48
N PRO A 109 1.94 6.02 -16.06
CA PRO A 109 0.92 5.11 -16.60
C PRO A 109 -0.09 4.62 -15.56
N LYS A 110 0.27 4.62 -14.27
CA LYS A 110 -0.66 4.21 -13.21
C LYS A 110 -1.86 5.14 -13.07
N LEU A 111 -1.75 6.42 -13.44
CA LEU A 111 -2.89 7.34 -13.41
C LEU A 111 -3.91 6.99 -14.49
N GLU A 112 -3.46 6.60 -15.68
CA GLU A 112 -4.30 6.13 -16.76
C GLU A 112 -5.02 4.82 -16.34
N GLU A 113 -4.25 3.85 -15.81
CA GLU A 113 -4.81 2.59 -15.34
C GLU A 113 -5.76 2.77 -14.15
N LEU A 114 -5.50 3.73 -13.27
CA LEU A 114 -6.44 4.06 -12.19
C LEU A 114 -7.80 4.50 -12.77
N LEU A 115 -7.81 5.30 -13.82
CA LEU A 115 -9.05 5.73 -14.47
C LEU A 115 -9.76 4.55 -15.13
N ASN A 116 -9.03 3.62 -15.78
CA ASN A 116 -9.61 2.40 -16.35
C ASN A 116 -10.30 1.56 -15.25
N VAL A 117 -9.63 1.36 -14.10
CA VAL A 117 -10.22 0.65 -12.97
C VAL A 117 -11.46 1.36 -12.44
N ILE A 118 -11.47 2.70 -12.39
CA ILE A 118 -12.63 3.48 -11.94
C ILE A 118 -13.81 3.35 -12.90
N GLU A 119 -13.56 3.32 -14.20
CA GLU A 119 -14.59 3.16 -15.25
C GLU A 119 -15.21 1.75 -15.22
N GLU A 120 -14.42 0.74 -14.88
CA GLU A 120 -14.87 -0.65 -14.73
C GLU A 120 -15.56 -0.92 -13.38
N SER A 121 -15.46 0.00 -12.40
CA SER A 121 -15.95 -0.20 -11.04
C SER A 121 -17.24 0.53 -10.76
N ASP A 122 -18.15 -0.17 -10.08
CA ASP A 122 -19.40 0.43 -9.58
C ASP A 122 -19.27 0.91 -8.13
N GLY A 123 -20.04 1.95 -7.79
CA GLY A 123 -20.18 2.43 -6.42
C GLY A 123 -18.97 3.23 -5.93
N LYS A 124 -18.77 3.21 -4.61
CA LYS A 124 -17.73 3.99 -3.94
C LYS A 124 -16.38 3.26 -3.95
N ILE A 125 -15.31 4.03 -4.11
CA ILE A 125 -13.95 3.52 -4.29
C ILE A 125 -13.01 4.16 -3.28
N ILE A 126 -12.21 3.33 -2.60
CA ILE A 126 -11.08 3.77 -1.79
C ILE A 126 -9.81 3.70 -2.65
N ILE A 127 -8.98 4.74 -2.61
CA ILE A 127 -7.69 4.77 -3.30
C ILE A 127 -6.59 5.03 -2.27
N TRP A 128 -5.72 4.05 -2.09
CA TRP A 128 -4.58 4.14 -1.21
C TRP A 128 -3.30 4.47 -1.98
N ALA A 129 -2.61 5.52 -1.57
CA ALA A 129 -1.30 5.89 -2.10
C ALA A 129 -0.33 6.25 -0.96
N ASN A 130 0.94 5.83 -1.09
CA ASN A 130 1.93 6.04 -0.04
C ASN A 130 2.49 7.44 0.04
N TYR A 131 2.49 8.19 -1.07
CA TYR A 131 3.15 9.47 -1.18
C TYR A 131 2.13 10.61 -1.30
N ILE A 132 2.33 11.68 -0.54
CA ILE A 132 1.47 12.88 -0.56
C ILE A 132 1.38 13.45 -1.98
N PHE A 133 2.50 13.49 -2.73
CA PHE A 133 2.52 13.93 -4.12
C PHE A 133 1.48 13.20 -4.99
N ASN A 134 1.41 11.87 -4.86
CA ASN A 134 0.43 11.08 -5.61
C ASN A 134 -1.00 11.29 -5.12
N ILE A 135 -1.19 11.41 -3.81
CA ILE A 135 -2.52 11.67 -3.22
C ILE A 135 -3.10 12.97 -3.78
N GLU A 136 -2.32 14.05 -3.76
CA GLU A 136 -2.74 15.35 -4.30
C GLU A 136 -3.01 15.29 -5.81
N LYS A 137 -2.15 14.59 -6.56
CA LYS A 137 -2.33 14.41 -8.01
C LYS A 137 -3.61 13.63 -8.32
N ILE A 138 -3.88 12.55 -7.58
CA ILE A 138 -5.10 11.74 -7.73
C ILE A 138 -6.33 12.56 -7.38
N ILE A 139 -6.32 13.30 -6.27
CA ILE A 139 -7.45 14.17 -5.87
C ILE A 139 -7.78 15.17 -6.98
N ASN A 140 -6.78 15.87 -7.51
CA ASN A 140 -6.97 16.86 -8.57
C ASN A 140 -7.55 16.21 -9.84
N LEU A 141 -7.01 15.06 -10.25
CA LEU A 141 -7.49 14.29 -11.39
C LEU A 141 -8.95 13.86 -11.23
N LEU A 142 -9.32 13.37 -10.05
CA LEU A 142 -10.68 12.91 -9.77
C LEU A 142 -11.68 14.06 -9.73
N LYS A 143 -11.32 15.17 -9.09
CA LYS A 143 -12.16 16.37 -9.06
C LYS A 143 -12.39 16.99 -10.42
N GLU A 144 -11.34 17.05 -11.24
CA GLU A 144 -11.43 17.53 -12.62
C GLU A 144 -12.39 16.66 -13.48
N LYS A 145 -12.29 15.33 -13.34
CA LYS A 145 -13.10 14.41 -14.16
C LYS A 145 -14.50 14.15 -13.65
N PHE A 146 -14.70 14.13 -12.33
CA PHE A 146 -15.95 13.69 -11.70
C PHE A 146 -16.62 14.76 -10.85
N GLY A 147 -16.07 15.98 -10.79
CA GLY A 147 -16.60 17.13 -10.04
C GLY A 147 -15.95 17.32 -8.67
N GLU A 148 -15.97 18.57 -8.20
CA GLU A 148 -15.30 19.00 -6.96
C GLU A 148 -15.74 18.24 -5.71
N GLU A 149 -17.02 17.87 -5.62
CA GLU A 149 -17.59 17.17 -4.48
C GLU A 149 -17.39 15.65 -4.52
N SER A 150 -16.84 15.11 -5.63
CA SER A 150 -16.72 13.66 -5.83
C SER A 150 -15.76 12.97 -4.89
N THR A 151 -14.83 13.72 -4.27
CA THR A 151 -13.65 13.18 -3.60
C THR A 151 -13.44 13.77 -2.22
N VAL A 152 -13.30 12.90 -1.23
CA VAL A 152 -12.80 13.23 0.11
C VAL A 152 -11.44 12.59 0.34
N ALA A 153 -10.61 13.18 1.21
CA ALA A 153 -9.27 12.67 1.44
C ALA A 153 -8.82 12.78 2.90
N ILE A 154 -7.99 11.80 3.33
CA ILE A 154 -7.30 11.84 4.62
C ILE A 154 -5.82 11.53 4.41
N TYR A 155 -4.97 12.57 4.57
CA TYR A 155 -3.51 12.45 4.48
C TYR A 155 -2.83 13.58 5.25
N GLY A 156 -1.54 13.42 5.56
CA GLY A 156 -0.79 14.43 6.30
C GLY A 156 -1.37 14.72 7.69
N GLN A 157 -1.34 15.98 8.08
CA GLN A 157 -1.85 16.47 9.37
C GLN A 157 -3.30 16.99 9.23
N VAL A 158 -4.24 16.08 8.98
CA VAL A 158 -5.67 16.41 8.96
C VAL A 158 -6.22 16.38 10.38
N GLY A 159 -6.96 17.41 10.78
CA GLY A 159 -7.60 17.50 12.10
C GLY A 159 -8.62 16.39 12.36
N VAL A 160 -8.92 16.12 13.62
CA VAL A 160 -9.86 15.05 14.01
C VAL A 160 -11.27 15.29 13.45
N GLU A 161 -11.75 16.54 13.48
CA GLU A 161 -13.08 16.90 12.97
C GLU A 161 -13.17 16.74 11.46
N ASP A 162 -12.13 17.16 10.71
CA ASP A 162 -12.09 17.00 9.25
C ASP A 162 -12.04 15.52 8.84
N ARG A 163 -11.36 14.67 9.63
CA ARG A 163 -11.36 13.22 9.42
C ARG A 163 -12.75 12.62 9.61
N LYS A 164 -13.45 13.01 10.67
CA LYS A 164 -14.82 12.53 10.92
C LYS A 164 -15.74 12.95 9.79
N LYS A 165 -15.66 14.21 9.37
CA LYS A 165 -16.44 14.74 8.25
C LYS A 165 -16.14 13.97 6.95
N ALA A 166 -14.87 13.75 6.61
CA ALA A 166 -14.49 13.01 5.40
C ALA A 166 -15.04 11.57 5.41
N VAL A 167 -15.04 10.89 6.56
CA VAL A 167 -15.62 9.55 6.70
C VAL A 167 -17.14 9.61 6.58
N ASP A 168 -17.81 10.55 7.23
CA ASP A 168 -19.26 10.70 7.16
C ASP A 168 -19.72 11.02 5.74
N ASP A 169 -19.05 11.96 5.07
CA ASP A 169 -19.33 12.31 3.69
C ASP A 169 -19.12 11.10 2.76
N PHE A 170 -18.04 10.32 2.95
CA PHE A 170 -17.84 9.11 2.17
C PHE A 170 -18.92 8.07 2.40
N GLN A 171 -19.39 7.89 3.63
CA GLN A 171 -20.42 6.89 3.95
C GLN A 171 -21.79 7.31 3.47
N ASN A 172 -22.18 8.59 3.66
CA ASN A 172 -23.57 9.01 3.59
C ASN A 172 -23.90 9.97 2.42
N ASN A 173 -22.90 10.66 1.85
CA ASN A 173 -23.13 11.58 0.74
C ASN A 173 -23.03 10.87 -0.61
N SER A 174 -24.10 10.86 -1.40
CA SER A 174 -24.17 10.22 -2.72
C SER A 174 -23.26 10.90 -3.77
N ASN A 175 -22.94 12.19 -3.59
CA ASN A 175 -22.05 12.91 -4.51
C ASN A 175 -20.59 12.50 -4.31
N VAL A 176 -20.22 12.02 -3.11
CA VAL A 176 -18.88 11.56 -2.80
C VAL A 176 -18.73 10.10 -3.23
N ARG A 177 -17.95 9.89 -4.29
CA ARG A 177 -17.64 8.56 -4.83
C ARG A 177 -16.27 8.05 -4.38
N PHE A 178 -15.31 8.95 -4.15
CA PHE A 178 -13.91 8.59 -3.93
C PHE A 178 -13.42 8.98 -2.55
N PHE A 179 -12.72 8.04 -1.92
CA PHE A 179 -11.92 8.29 -0.72
C PHE A 179 -10.45 8.10 -1.09
N VAL A 180 -9.62 9.13 -0.92
CA VAL A 180 -8.18 9.07 -1.22
C VAL A 180 -7.38 9.25 0.07
N GLY A 181 -6.40 8.39 0.30
CA GLY A 181 -5.61 8.53 1.52
C GLY A 181 -4.31 7.75 1.54
N ASN A 182 -3.56 7.94 2.63
CA ASN A 182 -2.39 7.13 2.92
C ASN A 182 -2.82 5.94 3.81
N PRO A 183 -2.46 4.70 3.47
CA PRO A 183 -2.88 3.52 4.24
C PRO A 183 -2.39 3.56 5.69
N THR A 184 -1.29 4.25 6.01
CA THR A 184 -0.81 4.41 7.39
C THR A 184 -1.72 5.29 8.25
N THR A 185 -2.49 6.19 7.64
CA THR A 185 -3.49 7.00 8.37
C THR A 185 -4.72 6.18 8.74
N GLY A 186 -4.88 4.99 8.15
CA GLY A 186 -5.93 4.01 8.47
C GLY A 186 -5.89 3.48 9.92
N GLY A 187 -4.81 3.70 10.69
CA GLY A 187 -4.71 3.34 12.12
C GLY A 187 -5.77 3.98 13.04
N TYR A 188 -6.51 4.97 12.55
CA TYR A 188 -7.54 5.70 13.31
C TYR A 188 -8.95 5.06 13.28
N GLY A 189 -9.07 3.79 12.98
CA GLY A 189 -10.35 3.09 13.08
C GLY A 189 -11.43 3.54 12.08
N LEU A 190 -11.02 4.07 10.91
CA LEU A 190 -11.94 4.57 9.88
C LEU A 190 -12.97 3.48 9.49
N ASN A 191 -14.21 3.86 9.32
CA ASN A 191 -15.27 3.00 8.79
C ASN A 191 -15.61 3.43 7.36
N LEU A 192 -15.24 2.59 6.38
CA LEU A 192 -15.41 2.88 4.94
C LEU A 192 -16.16 1.74 4.24
N THR A 193 -17.19 1.18 4.90
CA THR A 193 -17.92 0.00 4.44
C THR A 193 -18.81 0.24 3.21
N GLU A 194 -19.04 1.48 2.80
CA GLU A 194 -19.72 1.77 1.54
C GLU A 194 -18.86 1.50 0.30
N ALA A 195 -17.54 1.29 0.48
CA ALA A 195 -16.66 0.95 -0.63
C ALA A 195 -16.89 -0.48 -1.14
N LYS A 196 -16.99 -0.63 -2.46
CA LYS A 196 -17.00 -1.91 -3.15
C LYS A 196 -15.64 -2.24 -3.79
N THR A 197 -14.85 -1.23 -4.05
CA THR A 197 -13.51 -1.36 -4.65
C THR A 197 -12.48 -0.60 -3.82
N VAL A 198 -11.34 -1.24 -3.60
CA VAL A 198 -10.19 -0.64 -2.94
C VAL A 198 -9.00 -0.73 -3.89
N VAL A 199 -8.48 0.41 -4.32
CA VAL A 199 -7.34 0.47 -5.24
C VAL A 199 -6.07 0.84 -4.47
N TYR A 200 -5.05 0.02 -4.59
CA TYR A 200 -3.70 0.33 -4.13
C TYR A 200 -2.90 0.90 -5.31
N PHE A 201 -2.87 2.21 -5.41
CA PHE A 201 -2.04 2.92 -6.38
C PHE A 201 -0.55 2.67 -6.13
N SER A 202 -0.17 2.54 -4.86
CA SER A 202 1.15 2.10 -4.43
C SER A 202 1.09 1.37 -3.09
N ASN A 203 1.92 0.33 -2.95
CA ASN A 203 2.06 -0.44 -1.72
C ASN A 203 3.37 -0.11 -0.99
N ASN A 204 3.40 -0.32 0.32
CA ASN A 204 4.63 -0.34 1.10
C ASN A 204 4.96 -1.76 1.59
N TYR A 205 6.12 -1.92 2.24
CA TYR A 205 6.58 -3.23 2.74
C TYR A 205 5.90 -3.69 4.04
N ASN A 206 4.98 -2.90 4.62
CA ASN A 206 4.38 -3.20 5.91
C ASN A 206 3.07 -3.98 5.73
N LEU A 207 3.11 -5.28 6.05
CA LEU A 207 1.95 -6.17 5.95
C LEU A 207 0.83 -5.74 6.90
N GLU A 208 1.13 -5.29 8.11
CA GLU A 208 0.13 -4.85 9.08
C GLU A 208 -0.65 -3.64 8.55
N VAL A 209 0.05 -2.64 7.98
CA VAL A 209 -0.58 -1.47 7.36
C VAL A 209 -1.49 -1.90 6.20
N ARG A 210 -1.05 -2.87 5.37
CA ARG A 210 -1.86 -3.42 4.28
C ARG A 210 -3.13 -4.07 4.83
N GLN A 211 -3.03 -4.97 5.77
CA GLN A 211 -4.18 -5.67 6.38
C GLN A 211 -5.13 -4.70 7.09
N GLN A 212 -4.60 -3.77 7.88
CA GLN A 212 -5.41 -2.74 8.53
C GLN A 212 -6.16 -1.85 7.54
N SER A 213 -5.55 -1.48 6.41
CA SER A 213 -6.21 -0.67 5.38
C SER A 213 -7.32 -1.42 4.64
N GLU A 214 -7.16 -2.74 4.43
CA GLU A 214 -8.23 -3.59 3.90
C GLU A 214 -9.42 -3.69 4.86
N ASP A 215 -9.14 -3.81 6.15
CA ASP A 215 -10.14 -3.91 7.21
C ASP A 215 -10.97 -2.61 7.37
N ARG A 216 -10.65 -1.53 6.65
CA ARG A 216 -11.52 -0.32 6.62
C ARG A 216 -12.76 -0.52 5.77
N ALA A 217 -12.65 -1.26 4.68
CA ALA A 217 -13.76 -1.63 3.81
C ALA A 217 -14.41 -2.95 4.23
N HIS A 218 -13.61 -3.95 4.62
CA HIS A 218 -14.07 -5.29 4.95
C HIS A 218 -14.20 -5.49 6.46
N ARG A 219 -15.34 -5.07 7.01
CA ARG A 219 -15.66 -5.15 8.44
C ARG A 219 -17.17 -5.26 8.65
N ILE A 220 -17.58 -5.39 9.91
CA ILE A 220 -19.01 -5.43 10.29
C ILE A 220 -19.76 -4.24 9.65
N GLY A 221 -20.84 -4.56 8.94
CA GLY A 221 -21.65 -3.59 8.17
C GLY A 221 -21.40 -3.62 6.67
N GLN A 222 -20.35 -4.29 6.19
CA GLN A 222 -20.15 -4.53 4.76
C GLN A 222 -21.19 -5.53 4.22
N LYS A 223 -21.87 -5.15 3.14
CA LYS A 223 -22.97 -5.96 2.52
C LYS A 223 -22.59 -6.50 1.14
N ASN A 224 -21.47 -6.04 0.57
CA ASN A 224 -21.03 -6.39 -0.77
C ASN A 224 -19.64 -7.03 -0.73
N ASN A 225 -19.34 -7.87 -1.72
CA ASN A 225 -17.97 -8.27 -1.97
C ASN A 225 -17.09 -7.04 -2.20
N VAL A 226 -15.87 -7.09 -1.66
CA VAL A 226 -14.91 -5.99 -1.81
C VAL A 226 -13.79 -6.43 -2.73
N THR A 227 -13.64 -5.71 -3.85
CA THR A 227 -12.56 -5.96 -4.81
C THR A 227 -11.35 -5.11 -4.47
N TYR A 228 -10.22 -5.77 -4.25
CA TYR A 228 -8.91 -5.15 -4.01
C TYR A 228 -8.08 -5.20 -5.28
N VAL A 229 -7.70 -4.03 -5.79
CA VAL A 229 -6.94 -3.87 -7.03
C VAL A 229 -5.57 -3.30 -6.74
N ASP A 230 -4.51 -4.05 -7.04
CA ASP A 230 -3.13 -3.54 -6.97
C ASP A 230 -2.68 -3.06 -8.36
N ILE A 231 -2.33 -1.77 -8.51
CA ILE A 231 -1.71 -1.24 -9.73
C ILE A 231 -0.20 -1.40 -9.62
N VAL A 232 0.38 -2.22 -10.50
CA VAL A 232 1.76 -2.71 -10.41
C VAL A 232 2.54 -2.34 -11.67
N THR A 233 3.67 -1.66 -11.51
CA THR A 233 4.58 -1.43 -12.62
C THR A 233 5.43 -2.69 -12.84
N LYS A 234 5.31 -3.26 -14.04
CA LYS A 234 5.88 -4.56 -14.42
C LYS A 234 7.41 -4.56 -14.42
N GLY A 235 8.02 -5.61 -13.91
CA GLY A 235 9.47 -5.76 -13.88
C GLY A 235 10.22 -4.80 -12.94
N THR A 236 9.52 -4.19 -11.98
CA THR A 236 10.05 -3.15 -11.10
C THR A 236 10.01 -3.52 -9.62
N ILE A 237 10.39 -2.55 -8.78
CA ILE A 237 10.32 -2.66 -7.32
C ILE A 237 8.89 -2.91 -6.81
N ASP A 238 7.86 -2.52 -7.55
CA ASP A 238 6.46 -2.78 -7.17
C ASP A 238 6.18 -4.27 -7.04
N GLU A 239 6.64 -5.09 -8.00
CA GLU A 239 6.49 -6.55 -7.91
C GLU A 239 7.26 -7.14 -6.72
N PHE A 240 8.43 -6.56 -6.42
CA PHE A 240 9.23 -7.00 -5.27
C PHE A 240 8.53 -6.67 -3.95
N ILE A 241 7.86 -5.51 -3.84
CA ILE A 241 7.05 -5.15 -2.67
C ILE A 241 5.93 -6.16 -2.48
N LEU A 242 5.15 -6.48 -3.51
CA LEU A 242 4.08 -7.46 -3.43
C LEU A 242 4.56 -8.86 -3.06
N LYS A 243 5.66 -9.32 -3.67
CA LYS A 243 6.29 -10.62 -3.30
C LYS A 243 6.71 -10.63 -1.83
N SER A 244 7.23 -9.52 -1.33
CA SER A 244 7.64 -9.38 0.08
C SER A 244 6.45 -9.41 1.02
N LEU A 245 5.34 -8.76 0.68
CA LEU A 245 4.09 -8.81 1.45
C LEU A 245 3.53 -10.24 1.49
N LYS A 246 3.49 -10.93 0.35
CA LYS A 246 3.04 -12.33 0.25
C LYS A 246 3.90 -13.25 1.13
N LYS A 247 5.23 -13.12 1.06
CA LYS A 247 6.14 -13.91 1.89
C LYS A 247 5.92 -13.66 3.39
N LYS A 248 5.73 -12.41 3.81
CA LYS A 248 5.42 -12.07 5.21
C LYS A 248 4.09 -12.68 5.66
N LEU A 249 3.07 -12.65 4.81
CA LEU A 249 1.79 -13.28 5.09
C LEU A 249 1.93 -14.79 5.28
N GLN A 250 2.67 -15.48 4.40
CA GLN A 250 2.94 -16.91 4.50
C GLN A 250 3.63 -17.27 5.82
N ILE A 251 4.68 -16.51 6.21
CA ILE A 251 5.38 -16.72 7.48
C ILE A 251 4.43 -16.51 8.67
N SER A 252 3.60 -15.46 8.62
CA SER A 252 2.62 -15.21 9.68
C SER A 252 1.61 -16.36 9.81
N ALA A 253 1.04 -16.82 8.70
CA ALA A 253 0.12 -17.94 8.67
C ALA A 253 0.76 -19.24 9.21
N GLN A 254 1.97 -19.58 8.76
CA GLN A 254 2.72 -20.74 9.24
C GLN A 254 3.00 -20.67 10.76
N THR A 255 3.37 -19.46 11.27
CA THR A 255 3.63 -19.26 12.70
C THR A 255 2.38 -19.47 13.55
N LEU A 256 1.21 -19.20 12.99
CA LEU A 256 -0.08 -19.28 13.67
C LEU A 256 -0.81 -20.60 13.39
N GLY A 257 -0.24 -21.52 12.61
CA GLY A 257 -0.85 -22.78 12.21
C GLY A 257 -2.09 -22.59 11.33
N GLU A 258 -2.09 -21.56 10.48
CA GLU A 258 -3.21 -21.24 9.60
C GLU A 258 -2.90 -21.61 8.15
N GLU A 259 -3.95 -21.91 7.38
CA GLU A 259 -3.83 -21.97 5.93
C GLU A 259 -3.57 -20.58 5.35
N VAL A 260 -2.68 -20.52 4.36
CA VAL A 260 -2.40 -19.28 3.64
C VAL A 260 -3.56 -19.05 2.69
N LEU A 261 -4.42 -18.09 3.00
CA LEU A 261 -5.39 -17.59 2.03
C LEU A 261 -4.62 -16.97 0.85
N GLU A 262 -5.01 -17.28 -0.38
CA GLU A 262 -4.45 -16.65 -1.58
C GLU A 262 -4.85 -15.16 -1.60
N PHE A 263 -3.92 -14.34 -1.15
CA PHE A 263 -4.19 -12.95 -0.78
C PHE A 263 -3.47 -11.95 -1.71
N LEU A 264 -2.44 -12.34 -2.43
CA LEU A 264 -1.64 -11.43 -3.28
C LEU A 264 -1.17 -12.12 -4.56
#